data_251a2774f1eb428464b2b6da32fb316a
#
_entry.id   251a2774f1eb428464b2b6da32fb316a
#
_cell.length_a   1.000
_cell.length_b   1.000
_cell.length_c   1.000
_cell.angle_alpha   90.00
_cell.angle_beta   90.00
_cell.angle_gamma   90.00
#
_symmetry.space_group_name_H-M   'P 1'
#
loop_
_entity.id
_entity.type
_entity.pdbx_description
1 polymer ?
#
loop_
_entity_poly.entity_id
_entity_poly.type
_entity_poly.pdbx_seq_one_letter_code
_entity_poly.pdbx_strand_id
1 'polypeptide(L)'
;MMETLRKILSFFEAVGQVAAVVLLVAVVVGVVWFAWLGWQSRRMPALVSPTGGPLRADGDKPNWVSSTARKADVLHHIAPRPAARNPIPALSDALPGLGLTVVDASERYLHATASSPRFGFVDDVEFLYDPAAGLLHARSASRVGYSDIGANRRRLEMIFKETGL
;
A
#
# COMPACT_ATOMS: atom_id res chain seq x y z
N MET A 1 1.73 21.47 -57.40
CA MET A 1 1.41 22.10 -56.11
C MET A 1 0.37 21.27 -55.31
N MET A 2 -0.81 21.00 -55.85
CA MET A 2 -1.88 20.24 -55.19
C MET A 2 -1.48 18.77 -54.82
N GLU A 3 -0.75 18.09 -55.68
CA GLU A 3 -0.31 16.71 -55.44
C GLU A 3 0.74 16.61 -54.32
N THR A 4 1.67 17.58 -54.24
CA THR A 4 2.67 17.66 -53.15
C THR A 4 1.98 17.91 -51.82
N LEU A 5 0.97 18.79 -51.77
CA LEU A 5 0.21 19.05 -50.54
C LEU A 5 -0.54 17.80 -50.07
N ARG A 6 -1.15 17.05 -51.00
CA ARG A 6 -1.86 15.79 -50.67
C ARG A 6 -0.89 14.74 -50.11
N LYS A 7 0.31 14.59 -50.65
CA LYS A 7 1.36 13.70 -50.11
C LYS A 7 1.83 14.11 -48.73
N ILE A 8 1.96 15.41 -48.47
CA ILE A 8 2.32 15.92 -47.13
C ILE A 8 1.21 15.62 -46.14
N LEU A 9 -0.05 15.87 -46.48
CA LEU A 9 -1.18 15.58 -45.59
C LEU A 9 -1.30 14.10 -45.28
N SER A 10 -1.22 13.24 -46.31
CA SER A 10 -1.27 11.77 -46.06
C SER A 10 -0.09 11.25 -45.24
N PHE A 11 1.09 11.87 -45.33
CA PHE A 11 2.22 11.54 -44.48
C PHE A 11 1.91 11.89 -43.00
N PHE A 12 1.39 13.09 -42.71
CA PHE A 12 1.02 13.47 -41.35
C PHE A 12 -0.12 12.60 -40.77
N GLU A 13 -1.09 12.23 -41.58
CA GLU A 13 -2.14 11.28 -41.18
C GLU A 13 -1.56 9.90 -40.81
N ALA A 14 -0.65 9.37 -41.62
CA ALA A 14 0.01 8.10 -41.36
C ALA A 14 0.87 8.15 -40.08
N VAL A 15 1.62 9.23 -39.89
CA VAL A 15 2.40 9.45 -38.66
C VAL A 15 1.48 9.55 -37.44
N GLY A 16 0.36 10.26 -37.54
CA GLY A 16 -0.62 10.36 -36.46
C GLY A 16 -1.25 9.01 -36.09
N GLN A 17 -1.58 8.18 -37.08
CA GLN A 17 -2.11 6.83 -36.87
C GLN A 17 -1.09 5.93 -36.18
N VAL A 18 0.17 5.95 -36.62
CA VAL A 18 1.25 5.17 -35.99
C VAL A 18 1.45 5.61 -34.56
N ALA A 19 1.48 6.93 -34.30
CA ALA A 19 1.62 7.46 -32.95
C ALA A 19 0.46 7.03 -32.02
N ALA A 20 -0.77 7.05 -32.52
CA ALA A 20 -1.95 6.61 -31.79
C ALA A 20 -1.89 5.09 -31.46
N VAL A 21 -1.45 4.26 -32.40
CA VAL A 21 -1.26 2.81 -32.17
C VAL A 21 -0.18 2.56 -31.15
N VAL A 22 0.96 3.24 -31.23
CA VAL A 22 2.07 3.12 -30.27
C VAL A 22 1.60 3.51 -28.86
N LEU A 23 0.84 4.61 -28.74
CA LEU A 23 0.28 5.03 -27.46
C LEU A 23 -0.70 4.01 -26.89
N LEU A 24 -1.59 3.48 -27.71
CA LEU A 24 -2.53 2.43 -27.32
C LEU A 24 -1.81 1.19 -26.81
N VAL A 25 -0.80 0.72 -27.54
CA VAL A 25 0.02 -0.44 -27.14
C VAL A 25 0.72 -0.16 -25.81
N ALA A 26 1.31 1.02 -25.61
CA ALA A 26 1.96 1.39 -24.35
C ALA A 26 0.98 1.38 -23.17
N VAL A 27 -0.24 1.89 -23.36
CA VAL A 27 -1.30 1.86 -22.35
C VAL A 27 -1.70 0.43 -22.01
N VAL A 28 -1.94 -0.42 -23.01
CA VAL A 28 -2.30 -1.83 -22.80
C VAL A 28 -1.21 -2.57 -22.06
N VAL A 29 0.05 -2.41 -22.48
CA VAL A 29 1.21 -3.01 -21.78
C VAL A 29 1.29 -2.54 -20.33
N GLY A 30 1.09 -1.25 -20.07
CA GLY A 30 1.05 -0.69 -18.73
C GLY A 30 -0.05 -1.32 -17.86
N VAL A 31 -1.27 -1.42 -18.37
CA VAL A 31 -2.41 -2.04 -17.66
C VAL A 31 -2.12 -3.51 -17.35
N VAL A 32 -1.63 -4.27 -18.32
CA VAL A 32 -1.27 -5.70 -18.13
C VAL A 32 -0.17 -5.85 -17.09
N TRP A 33 0.85 -4.99 -17.13
CA TRP A 33 1.94 -4.99 -16.16
C TRP A 33 1.44 -4.72 -14.73
N PHE A 34 0.59 -3.69 -14.53
CA PHE A 34 0.01 -3.40 -13.22
C PHE A 34 -0.92 -4.51 -12.73
N ALA A 35 -1.71 -5.10 -13.60
CA ALA A 35 -2.57 -6.24 -13.26
C ALA A 35 -1.73 -7.47 -12.82
N TRP A 36 -0.63 -7.73 -13.53
CA TRP A 36 0.31 -8.79 -13.17
C TRP A 36 0.98 -8.54 -11.81
N LEU A 37 1.44 -7.30 -11.54
CA LEU A 37 1.99 -6.94 -10.24
C LEU A 37 0.96 -7.12 -9.11
N GLY A 38 -0.30 -6.73 -9.33
CA GLY A 38 -1.38 -6.95 -8.36
C GLY A 38 -1.63 -8.43 -8.10
N TRP A 39 -1.61 -9.26 -9.15
CA TRP A 39 -1.73 -10.71 -9.02
C TRP A 39 -0.54 -11.32 -8.26
N GLN A 40 0.69 -10.88 -8.56
CA GLN A 40 1.89 -11.30 -7.85
C GLN A 40 1.82 -10.92 -6.37
N SER A 41 1.38 -9.70 -6.05
CA SER A 41 1.23 -9.19 -4.69
C SER A 41 0.39 -10.12 -3.80
N ARG A 42 -0.68 -10.70 -4.35
CA ARG A 42 -1.55 -11.63 -3.61
C ARG A 42 -0.87 -12.97 -3.30
N ARG A 43 0.13 -13.35 -4.09
CA ARG A 43 0.88 -14.61 -3.94
C ARG A 43 2.15 -14.46 -3.11
N MET A 44 2.62 -13.23 -2.90
CA MET A 44 3.79 -12.99 -2.07
C MET A 44 3.46 -13.30 -0.61
N PRO A 45 4.43 -13.86 0.13
CA PRO A 45 4.32 -13.99 1.59
C PRO A 45 4.02 -12.64 2.23
N ALA A 46 3.27 -12.66 3.32
CA ALA A 46 3.01 -11.47 4.12
C ALA A 46 4.34 -10.88 4.64
N LEU A 47 4.46 -9.56 4.56
CA LEU A 47 5.61 -8.81 5.09
C LEU A 47 5.38 -8.46 6.56
N VAL A 48 5.15 -9.48 7.37
CA VAL A 48 4.84 -9.34 8.79
C VAL A 48 6.08 -9.40 9.67
N SER A 49 5.93 -8.92 10.87
CA SER A 49 6.98 -8.94 11.91
C SER A 49 7.14 -10.36 12.47
N PRO A 50 8.33 -10.72 13.00
CA PRO A 50 8.51 -12.00 13.66
C PRO A 50 7.57 -12.14 14.86
N THR A 51 7.01 -13.32 15.04
CA THR A 51 6.10 -13.64 16.15
C THR A 51 6.76 -13.34 17.50
N GLY A 52 6.08 -12.53 18.32
CA GLY A 52 6.55 -12.16 19.67
C GLY A 52 7.63 -11.09 19.71
N GLY A 53 8.09 -10.59 18.56
CA GLY A 53 9.04 -9.50 18.45
C GLY A 53 8.37 -8.12 18.26
N PRO A 54 9.16 -7.03 18.29
CA PRO A 54 8.68 -5.71 17.93
C PRO A 54 8.29 -5.67 16.43
N LEU A 55 7.43 -4.73 16.05
CA LEU A 55 7.10 -4.51 14.66
C LEU A 55 8.36 -4.15 13.87
N ARG A 56 8.47 -4.64 12.65
CA ARG A 56 9.60 -4.33 11.77
C ARG A 56 9.67 -2.83 11.46
N ALA A 57 10.89 -2.33 11.36
CA ALA A 57 11.20 -0.95 10.99
C ALA A 57 12.28 -0.91 9.92
N ASP A 58 12.20 -1.86 8.99
CA ASP A 58 13.17 -2.07 7.93
C ASP A 58 12.48 -2.31 6.59
N GLY A 59 13.16 -1.95 5.53
CA GLY A 59 12.77 -2.16 4.14
C GLY A 59 13.62 -1.31 3.22
N ASP A 60 14.01 -1.89 2.07
CA ASP A 60 14.86 -1.22 1.08
C ASP A 60 14.10 -0.19 0.23
N LYS A 61 12.79 -0.09 0.39
CA LYS A 61 11.90 0.74 -0.43
C LYS A 61 11.08 1.69 0.42
N PRO A 62 10.74 2.88 -0.10
CA PRO A 62 9.95 3.87 0.64
C PRO A 62 8.43 3.56 0.61
N ASN A 63 8.04 2.30 0.75
CA ASN A 63 6.66 1.83 0.65
C ASN A 63 6.14 1.20 1.95
N TRP A 64 6.64 1.68 3.09
CA TRP A 64 6.23 1.24 4.42
C TRP A 64 6.27 2.40 5.44
N VAL A 65 5.55 2.24 6.52
CA VAL A 65 5.65 3.08 7.73
C VAL A 65 5.55 2.19 8.96
N SER A 66 6.25 2.57 10.05
CA SER A 66 6.23 1.86 11.33
C SER A 66 6.42 2.80 12.51
N SER A 67 5.73 2.52 13.60
CA SER A 67 5.93 3.26 14.85
C SER A 67 7.22 2.89 15.59
N THR A 68 7.88 1.83 15.17
CA THR A 68 9.21 1.41 15.67
C THR A 68 10.35 1.98 14.81
N ALA A 69 10.06 2.63 13.68
CA ALA A 69 11.06 3.37 12.92
C ALA A 69 11.67 4.52 13.75
N ARG A 70 12.91 4.90 13.43
CA ARG A 70 13.58 6.01 14.13
C ARG A 70 12.77 7.28 13.97
N LYS A 71 12.58 8.05 15.04
CA LYS A 71 11.85 9.33 15.01
C LYS A 71 12.41 10.35 14.02
N ALA A 72 13.72 10.30 13.75
CA ALA A 72 14.37 11.13 12.75
C ALA A 72 14.05 10.72 11.30
N ASP A 73 13.56 9.51 11.08
CA ASP A 73 13.11 9.03 9.78
C ASP A 73 11.66 9.46 9.51
N VAL A 74 11.49 10.72 9.15
CA VAL A 74 10.17 11.33 8.93
C VAL A 74 9.38 10.61 7.82
N LEU A 75 10.06 9.94 6.91
CA LEU A 75 9.41 9.21 5.81
C LEU A 75 8.71 7.94 6.33
N HIS A 76 9.36 7.21 7.22
CA HIS A 76 8.87 5.91 7.68
C HIS A 76 8.30 5.92 9.10
N HIS A 77 8.63 6.92 9.92
CA HIS A 77 8.11 6.97 11.28
C HIS A 77 6.65 7.44 11.33
N ILE A 78 5.84 6.74 12.10
CA ILE A 78 4.52 7.19 12.55
C ILE A 78 4.47 7.05 14.09
N ALA A 79 3.89 8.02 14.79
CA ALA A 79 3.85 7.95 16.25
C ALA A 79 2.97 6.78 16.74
N PRO A 80 3.42 5.98 17.72
CA PRO A 80 2.55 5.00 18.37
C PRO A 80 1.41 5.73 19.08
N ARG A 81 0.31 5.04 19.35
CA ARG A 81 -0.87 5.63 20.00
C ARG A 81 -0.95 5.24 21.46
N PRO A 82 -1.20 6.19 22.39
CA PRO A 82 -1.50 5.84 23.77
C PRO A 82 -2.74 4.96 23.85
N ALA A 83 -2.66 3.88 24.62
CA ALA A 83 -3.75 2.95 24.81
C ALA A 83 -3.77 2.45 26.26
N ALA A 84 -4.64 3.00 27.08
CA ALA A 84 -4.80 2.60 28.48
C ALA A 84 -5.36 1.18 28.66
N ARG A 85 -6.00 0.65 27.63
CA ARG A 85 -6.52 -0.72 27.57
C ARG A 85 -6.08 -1.35 26.25
N ASN A 86 -6.04 -2.68 26.21
CA ASN A 86 -5.74 -3.39 24.98
C ASN A 86 -6.75 -3.08 23.86
N PRO A 87 -6.35 -2.40 22.78
CA PRO A 87 -7.27 -2.03 21.70
C PRO A 87 -7.41 -3.12 20.62
N ILE A 88 -6.65 -4.20 20.68
CA ILE A 88 -6.60 -5.24 19.63
C ILE A 88 -7.99 -5.86 19.34
N PRO A 89 -8.81 -6.25 20.34
CA PRO A 89 -10.13 -6.79 20.04
C PRO A 89 -11.02 -5.79 19.29
N ALA A 90 -11.08 -4.55 19.76
CA ALA A 90 -11.89 -3.50 19.11
C ALA A 90 -11.41 -3.18 17.69
N LEU A 91 -10.08 -3.16 17.47
CA LEU A 91 -9.52 -3.03 16.11
C LEU A 91 -9.90 -4.20 15.22
N SER A 92 -9.80 -5.43 15.72
CA SER A 92 -10.18 -6.62 14.96
C SER A 92 -11.63 -6.55 14.46
N ASP A 93 -12.53 -6.05 15.30
CA ASP A 93 -13.94 -5.88 14.96
C ASP A 93 -14.19 -4.72 13.98
N ALA A 94 -13.40 -3.64 14.08
CA ALA A 94 -13.59 -2.43 13.27
C ALA A 94 -12.99 -2.52 11.86
N LEU A 95 -11.83 -3.18 11.71
CA LEU A 95 -11.06 -3.20 10.45
C LEU A 95 -11.85 -3.68 9.22
N PRO A 96 -12.73 -4.72 9.31
CA PRO A 96 -13.54 -5.13 8.17
C PRO A 96 -14.46 -4.03 7.64
N GLY A 97 -15.05 -3.22 8.53
CA GLY A 97 -15.86 -2.06 8.17
C GLY A 97 -15.08 -0.95 7.47
N LEU A 98 -13.76 -0.91 7.66
CA LEU A 98 -12.82 0.01 7.01
C LEU A 98 -12.18 -0.56 5.72
N GLY A 99 -12.67 -1.71 5.25
CA GLY A 99 -12.20 -2.33 4.00
C GLY A 99 -10.90 -3.13 4.14
N LEU A 100 -10.52 -3.53 5.36
CA LEU A 100 -9.38 -4.42 5.59
C LEU A 100 -9.86 -5.85 5.90
N THR A 101 -9.02 -6.83 5.59
CA THR A 101 -9.27 -8.22 5.95
C THR A 101 -8.35 -8.63 7.10
N VAL A 102 -8.92 -9.01 8.24
CA VAL A 102 -8.14 -9.58 9.35
C VAL A 102 -7.65 -10.96 8.94
N VAL A 103 -6.35 -11.18 9.06
CA VAL A 103 -5.65 -12.42 8.68
C VAL A 103 -5.31 -13.24 9.90
N ASP A 104 -4.79 -12.58 10.94
CA ASP A 104 -4.40 -13.21 12.21
C ASP A 104 -4.61 -12.23 13.36
N ALA A 105 -5.07 -12.73 14.47
CA ALA A 105 -5.27 -11.96 15.69
C ALA A 105 -4.95 -12.81 16.93
N SER A 106 -4.13 -12.24 17.81
CA SER A 106 -3.83 -12.80 19.11
C SER A 106 -4.15 -11.80 20.21
N GLU A 107 -3.85 -12.14 21.46
CA GLU A 107 -4.15 -11.27 22.60
C GLU A 107 -3.61 -9.82 22.42
N ARG A 108 -2.40 -9.67 21.87
CA ARG A 108 -1.71 -8.38 21.77
C ARG A 108 -1.25 -8.01 20.37
N TYR A 109 -1.49 -8.85 19.39
CA TYR A 109 -1.06 -8.65 18.01
C TYR A 109 -2.21 -8.84 17.04
N LEU A 110 -2.24 -8.05 15.98
CA LEU A 110 -3.22 -8.12 14.91
C LEU A 110 -2.52 -7.91 13.57
N HIS A 111 -2.73 -8.84 12.64
CA HIS A 111 -2.35 -8.71 11.25
C HIS A 111 -3.60 -8.63 10.37
N ALA A 112 -3.66 -7.61 9.55
CA ALA A 112 -4.68 -7.44 8.53
C ALA A 112 -4.04 -7.11 7.18
N THR A 113 -4.82 -7.25 6.12
CA THR A 113 -4.42 -6.84 4.77
C THR A 113 -5.39 -5.83 4.21
N ALA A 114 -4.85 -4.89 3.42
CA ALA A 114 -5.62 -3.96 2.61
C ALA A 114 -5.33 -4.22 1.13
N SER A 115 -6.37 -4.19 0.29
CA SER A 115 -6.22 -4.39 -1.15
C SER A 115 -6.61 -3.13 -1.92
N SER A 116 -5.80 -2.74 -2.91
CA SER A 116 -6.14 -1.61 -3.76
C SER A 116 -7.33 -1.94 -4.68
N PRO A 117 -8.30 -1.01 -4.87
CA PRO A 117 -9.53 -1.31 -5.61
C PRO A 117 -9.33 -1.67 -7.09
N ARG A 118 -8.33 -1.07 -7.76
CA ARG A 118 -8.14 -1.20 -9.21
C ARG A 118 -7.33 -2.43 -9.61
N PHE A 119 -6.17 -2.62 -8.98
CA PHE A 119 -5.22 -3.68 -9.37
C PHE A 119 -5.06 -4.77 -8.32
N GLY A 120 -5.68 -4.62 -7.15
CA GLY A 120 -5.63 -5.59 -6.08
C GLY A 120 -4.23 -5.76 -5.47
N PHE A 121 -3.43 -4.69 -5.43
CA PHE A 121 -2.18 -4.68 -4.66
C PHE A 121 -2.50 -4.92 -3.19
N VAL A 122 -1.74 -5.80 -2.56
CA VAL A 122 -1.91 -6.14 -1.15
C VAL A 122 -0.84 -5.45 -0.33
N ASP A 123 -1.30 -4.76 0.72
CA ASP A 123 -0.46 -4.19 1.77
C ASP A 123 -0.74 -4.91 3.08
N ASP A 124 0.30 -5.22 3.84
CA ASP A 124 0.18 -5.75 5.20
C ASP A 124 0.06 -4.63 6.22
N VAL A 125 -0.84 -4.81 7.18
CA VAL A 125 -1.11 -3.88 8.27
C VAL A 125 -1.01 -4.64 9.59
N GLU A 126 -0.15 -4.17 10.49
CA GLU A 126 0.14 -4.82 11.75
C GLU A 126 -0.08 -3.87 12.92
N PHE A 127 -0.62 -4.40 14.00
CA PHE A 127 -0.75 -3.71 15.29
C PHE A 127 -0.17 -4.58 16.39
N LEU A 128 0.52 -3.94 17.33
CA LEU A 128 1.07 -4.60 18.52
C LEU A 128 0.82 -3.74 19.74
N TYR A 129 0.10 -4.27 20.71
CA TYR A 129 -0.11 -3.62 21.99
C TYR A 129 1.00 -3.93 22.97
N ASP A 130 1.64 -2.89 23.50
CA ASP A 130 2.60 -2.96 24.60
C ASP A 130 1.93 -2.51 25.89
N PRO A 131 1.50 -3.44 26.77
CA PRO A 131 0.85 -3.10 28.02
C PRO A 131 1.80 -2.44 29.03
N ALA A 132 3.11 -2.67 28.95
CA ALA A 132 4.08 -2.09 29.87
C ALA A 132 4.28 -0.60 29.57
N ALA A 133 4.28 -0.22 28.29
CA ALA A 133 4.37 1.17 27.87
C ALA A 133 2.99 1.85 27.75
N GLY A 134 1.89 1.11 27.75
CA GLY A 134 0.54 1.62 27.46
C GLY A 134 0.44 2.20 26.05
N LEU A 135 1.08 1.53 25.07
CA LEU A 135 1.17 2.00 23.70
C LEU A 135 0.67 0.93 22.70
N LEU A 136 -0.03 1.42 21.69
CA LEU A 136 -0.29 0.65 20.49
C LEU A 136 0.72 1.04 19.40
N HIS A 137 1.53 0.08 19.00
CA HIS A 137 2.40 0.18 17.85
C HIS A 137 1.65 -0.23 16.58
N ALA A 138 1.99 0.40 15.46
CA ALA A 138 1.40 0.11 14.16
C ALA A 138 2.46 0.10 13.07
N ARG A 139 2.21 -0.73 12.04
CA ARG A 139 3.01 -0.80 10.83
C ARG A 139 2.09 -1.03 9.63
N SER A 140 2.43 -0.44 8.49
CA SER A 140 1.82 -0.78 7.21
C SER A 140 2.88 -0.79 6.13
N ALA A 141 2.86 -1.83 5.25
CA ALA A 141 3.86 -2.01 4.21
C ALA A 141 3.27 -2.68 2.96
N SER A 142 3.67 -2.19 1.79
CA SER A 142 3.25 -2.76 0.52
C SER A 142 4.12 -3.95 0.13
N ARG A 143 3.50 -5.08 -0.27
CA ARG A 143 4.22 -6.29 -0.71
C ARG A 143 4.97 -6.08 -2.02
N VAL A 144 4.46 -5.24 -2.91
CA VAL A 144 5.04 -4.95 -4.23
C VAL A 144 5.13 -3.44 -4.48
N GLY A 145 5.90 -3.08 -5.50
CA GLY A 145 6.11 -1.69 -5.89
C GLY A 145 7.30 -1.06 -5.18
N TYR A 146 7.77 0.06 -5.72
CA TYR A 146 8.84 0.85 -5.12
C TYR A 146 8.31 1.87 -4.12
N SER A 147 7.24 2.58 -4.48
CA SER A 147 6.60 3.60 -3.64
C SER A 147 5.09 3.36 -3.57
N ASP A 148 4.51 3.64 -2.41
CA ASP A 148 3.07 3.59 -2.15
C ASP A 148 2.40 4.98 -2.25
N ILE A 149 3.18 6.01 -2.58
CA ILE A 149 2.72 7.42 -2.64
C ILE A 149 2.04 7.84 -1.31
N GLY A 150 2.53 7.32 -0.18
CA GLY A 150 2.01 7.60 1.16
C GLY A 150 0.69 6.88 1.52
N ALA A 151 0.29 5.87 0.76
CA ALA A 151 -0.95 5.11 1.03
C ALA A 151 -0.92 4.41 2.39
N ASN A 152 0.21 3.83 2.77
CA ASN A 152 0.39 3.16 4.06
C ASN A 152 0.21 4.11 5.24
N ARG A 153 0.78 5.31 5.17
CA ARG A 153 0.62 6.35 6.21
C ARG A 153 -0.84 6.80 6.32
N ARG A 154 -1.46 7.19 5.21
CA ARG A 154 -2.86 7.64 5.20
C ARG A 154 -3.80 6.56 5.73
N ARG A 155 -3.53 5.30 5.45
CA ARG A 155 -4.31 4.16 5.96
C ARG A 155 -4.26 4.08 7.47
N LEU A 156 -3.05 4.11 8.07
CA LEU A 156 -2.93 4.07 9.52
C LEU A 156 -3.57 5.29 10.18
N GLU A 157 -3.38 6.49 9.62
CA GLU A 157 -4.01 7.72 10.12
C GLU A 157 -5.55 7.64 10.06
N MET A 158 -6.09 7.09 8.97
CA MET A 158 -7.51 6.85 8.81
C MET A 158 -8.02 5.85 9.86
N ILE A 159 -7.35 4.71 10.03
CA ILE A 159 -7.72 3.71 11.04
C ILE A 159 -7.73 4.35 12.43
N PHE A 160 -6.68 5.07 12.82
CA PHE A 160 -6.62 5.75 14.13
C PHE A 160 -7.77 6.74 14.32
N LYS A 161 -8.06 7.54 13.31
CA LYS A 161 -9.17 8.50 13.35
C LYS A 161 -10.52 7.82 13.55
N GLU A 162 -10.81 6.80 12.76
CA GLU A 162 -12.11 6.12 12.78
C GLU A 162 -12.30 5.24 14.03
N THR A 163 -11.22 4.81 14.68
CA THR A 163 -11.25 3.99 15.89
C THR A 163 -11.02 4.80 17.18
N GLY A 164 -10.77 6.10 17.06
CA GLY A 164 -10.56 7.00 18.21
C GLY A 164 -9.21 6.81 18.92
N LEU A 165 -8.20 6.34 18.18
CA LEU A 165 -6.83 6.07 18.68
C LEU A 165 -5.84 7.18 18.33
#